data_93a6547d6c37888bafba7f68be4a3d99
#
_entry.id   93a6547d6c37888bafba7f68be4a3d99
#
_cell.length_a   1.000
_cell.length_b   1.000
_cell.length_c   1.000
_cell.angle_alpha   90.00
_cell.angle_beta   90.00
_cell.angle_gamma   90.00
#
_symmetry.space_group_name_H-M   'P 1'
#
loop_
_entity.id
_entity.type
_entity.pdbx_description
1 polymer ?
#
loop_
_entity_poly.entity_id
_entity_poly.type
_entity_poly.pdbx_seq_one_letter_code
_entity_poly.pdbx_strand_id
1 'polypeptide(L)'
;LAACYISMDRPEKAEAPLNEALRLAPDHTDAWHQRGLLYLDWGREEAALNDFEAAVRCDGSHLDARLHIAAIHHEAKRFVEASGAWKGVLAIEPDHAVARRRKEECEMAIATM
;
A
#
# COMPACT_ATOMS: atom_id res chain seq x y z
N LEU A 1 11.90 14.70 -4.09
CA LEU A 1 11.60 15.25 -5.39
C LEU A 1 10.33 14.64 -5.99
N ALA A 2 10.24 13.31 -5.99
CA ALA A 2 9.02 12.66 -6.46
C ALA A 2 7.80 13.10 -5.66
N ALA A 3 7.95 13.24 -4.34
CA ALA A 3 6.86 13.69 -3.48
C ALA A 3 6.41 15.11 -3.82
N CYS A 4 7.35 15.98 -4.21
CA CYS A 4 7.00 17.33 -4.62
C CYS A 4 6.14 17.33 -5.89
N TYR A 5 6.48 16.48 -6.85
CA TYR A 5 5.70 16.39 -8.08
C TYR A 5 4.31 15.84 -7.82
N ILE A 6 4.19 14.88 -6.92
CA ILE A 6 2.89 14.34 -6.53
C ILE A 6 1.99 15.44 -6.00
N SER A 7 2.52 16.29 -5.11
CA SER A 7 1.75 17.36 -4.49
C SER A 7 1.47 18.53 -5.44
N MET A 8 2.13 18.58 -6.60
CA MET A 8 1.99 19.67 -7.60
C MET A 8 1.12 19.28 -8.79
N ASP A 9 0.35 18.23 -8.69
CA ASP A 9 -0.53 17.75 -9.76
C ASP A 9 0.20 17.38 -11.05
N ARG A 10 1.47 16.99 -10.95
CA ARG A 10 2.26 16.53 -12.09
C ARG A 10 2.88 15.18 -11.81
N PRO A 11 2.04 14.18 -11.51
CA PRO A 11 2.53 12.87 -11.12
C PRO A 11 3.35 12.15 -12.20
N GLU A 12 3.07 12.42 -13.48
CA GLU A 12 3.82 11.82 -14.59
C GLU A 12 5.30 12.17 -14.55
N LYS A 13 5.65 13.31 -13.96
CA LYS A 13 7.06 13.70 -13.82
C LYS A 13 7.78 12.92 -12.73
N ALA A 14 7.04 12.45 -11.74
CA ALA A 14 7.60 11.61 -10.69
C ALA A 14 7.73 10.16 -11.14
N GLU A 15 6.88 9.71 -12.04
CA GLU A 15 6.86 8.32 -12.51
C GLU A 15 8.16 7.93 -13.21
N ALA A 16 8.66 8.79 -14.10
CA ALA A 16 9.85 8.47 -14.89
C ALA A 16 11.08 8.18 -14.03
N PRO A 17 11.45 9.02 -13.04
CA PRO A 17 12.59 8.70 -12.17
C PRO A 17 12.35 7.47 -11.30
N LEU A 18 11.12 7.21 -10.88
CA LEU A 18 10.82 6.00 -10.11
C LEU A 18 10.94 4.76 -10.98
N ASN A 19 10.47 4.81 -12.21
CA ASN A 19 10.62 3.69 -13.14
C ASN A 19 12.08 3.39 -13.41
N GLU A 20 12.91 4.42 -13.56
CA GLU A 20 14.34 4.25 -13.77
C GLU A 20 15.00 3.64 -12.54
N ALA A 21 14.64 4.11 -11.34
CA ALA A 21 15.17 3.56 -10.10
C ALA A 21 14.84 2.06 -9.99
N LEU A 22 13.64 1.64 -10.36
CA LEU A 22 13.22 0.26 -10.30
C LEU A 22 13.87 -0.59 -11.37
N ARG A 23 14.16 0.00 -12.53
CA ARG A 23 14.89 -0.68 -13.60
C ARG A 23 16.31 -1.01 -13.16
N LEU A 24 16.97 -0.05 -12.47
CA LEU A 24 18.35 -0.21 -11.99
C LEU A 24 18.43 -1.07 -10.74
N ALA A 25 17.44 -0.99 -9.88
CA ALA A 25 17.40 -1.73 -8.61
C ALA A 25 15.98 -2.26 -8.36
N PRO A 26 15.61 -3.43 -8.93
CA PRO A 26 14.27 -3.98 -8.75
C PRO A 26 13.90 -4.32 -7.31
N ASP A 27 14.91 -4.39 -6.42
CA ASP A 27 14.71 -4.65 -5.00
C ASP A 27 14.67 -3.37 -4.15
N HIS A 28 14.51 -2.21 -4.80
CA HIS A 28 14.48 -0.92 -4.11
C HIS A 28 13.08 -0.71 -3.51
N THR A 29 12.91 -1.11 -2.26
CA THR A 29 11.63 -1.06 -1.56
C THR A 29 10.98 0.32 -1.59
N ASP A 30 11.76 1.36 -1.29
CA ASP A 30 11.23 2.72 -1.25
C ASP A 30 10.71 3.18 -2.60
N ALA A 31 11.36 2.79 -3.70
CA ALA A 31 10.92 3.16 -5.03
C ALA A 31 9.57 2.51 -5.36
N TRP A 32 9.38 1.25 -5.00
CA TRP A 32 8.08 0.59 -5.15
C TRP A 32 7.00 1.31 -4.35
N HIS A 33 7.30 1.65 -3.11
CA HIS A 33 6.36 2.34 -2.23
C HIS A 33 6.00 3.72 -2.80
N GLN A 34 6.99 4.48 -3.23
CA GLN A 34 6.76 5.81 -3.80
C GLN A 34 5.92 5.75 -5.07
N ARG A 35 6.19 4.79 -5.94
CA ARG A 35 5.39 4.63 -7.16
C ARG A 35 3.97 4.19 -6.84
N GLY A 36 3.81 3.37 -5.83
CA GLY A 36 2.48 2.99 -5.33
C GLY A 36 1.69 4.20 -4.88
N LEU A 37 2.32 5.09 -4.10
CA LEU A 37 1.68 6.33 -3.66
C LEU A 37 1.30 7.21 -4.85
N LEU A 38 2.14 7.27 -5.87
CA LEU A 38 1.89 8.02 -7.08
C LEU A 38 0.65 7.51 -7.81
N TYR A 39 0.57 6.19 -7.98
CA TYR A 39 -0.58 5.59 -8.65
C TYR A 39 -1.86 5.76 -7.83
N LEU A 40 -1.75 5.71 -6.52
CA LEU A 40 -2.89 5.94 -5.64
C LEU A 40 -3.43 7.38 -5.81
N ASP A 41 -2.52 8.34 -5.92
CA ASP A 41 -2.88 9.74 -6.16
C ASP A 41 -3.57 9.92 -7.53
N TRP A 42 -3.19 9.11 -8.51
CA TRP A 42 -3.82 9.09 -9.83
C TRP A 42 -5.17 8.37 -9.84
N GLY A 43 -5.56 7.73 -8.75
CA GLY A 43 -6.77 6.92 -8.71
C GLY A 43 -6.58 5.53 -9.32
N ARG A 44 -5.36 5.11 -9.56
CA ARG A 44 -5.04 3.79 -10.11
C ARG A 44 -4.76 2.80 -8.98
N GLU A 45 -5.81 2.41 -8.28
CA GLU A 45 -5.67 1.59 -7.08
C GLU A 45 -5.04 0.22 -7.34
N GLU A 46 -5.38 -0.42 -8.46
CA GLU A 46 -4.82 -1.74 -8.77
C GLU A 46 -3.31 -1.66 -9.04
N ALA A 47 -2.88 -0.64 -9.78
CA ALA A 47 -1.44 -0.43 -10.03
C ALA A 47 -0.71 -0.11 -8.72
N ALA A 48 -1.32 0.71 -7.87
CA ALA A 48 -0.76 1.04 -6.56
C ALA A 48 -0.63 -0.22 -5.71
N LEU A 49 -1.66 -1.06 -5.69
CA LEU A 49 -1.66 -2.30 -4.94
C LEU A 49 -0.51 -3.20 -5.37
N ASN A 50 -0.30 -3.36 -6.68
CA ASN A 50 0.80 -4.16 -7.21
C ASN A 50 2.15 -3.65 -6.72
N ASP A 51 2.34 -2.32 -6.70
CA ASP A 51 3.60 -1.73 -6.26
C ASP A 51 3.81 -1.89 -4.76
N PHE A 52 2.76 -1.71 -3.96
CA PHE A 52 2.86 -1.94 -2.52
C PHE A 52 3.15 -3.41 -2.20
N GLU A 53 2.55 -4.33 -2.94
CA GLU A 53 2.85 -5.75 -2.78
C GLU A 53 4.29 -6.07 -3.16
N ALA A 54 4.82 -5.41 -4.19
CA ALA A 54 6.22 -5.55 -4.56
C ALA A 54 7.13 -5.04 -3.44
N ALA A 55 6.78 -3.91 -2.83
CA ALA A 55 7.54 -3.36 -1.70
C ALA A 55 7.56 -4.35 -0.53
N VAL A 56 6.45 -5.00 -0.24
CA VAL A 56 6.37 -5.99 0.84
C VAL A 56 7.18 -7.24 0.49
N ARG A 57 7.23 -7.63 -0.78
CA ARG A 57 8.07 -8.76 -1.20
C ARG A 57 9.55 -8.45 -1.02
N CYS A 58 9.94 -7.17 -1.23
CA CYS A 58 11.34 -6.76 -1.04
C CYS A 58 11.67 -6.62 0.44
N ASP A 59 10.73 -6.12 1.23
CA ASP A 59 10.89 -5.94 2.68
C ASP A 59 9.57 -6.26 3.38
N GLY A 60 9.46 -7.46 3.90
CA GLY A 60 8.23 -7.93 4.55
C GLY A 60 7.85 -7.15 5.80
N SER A 61 8.79 -6.42 6.40
CA SER A 61 8.54 -5.61 7.59
C SER A 61 8.15 -4.17 7.27
N HIS A 62 7.96 -3.83 5.98
CA HIS A 62 7.60 -2.47 5.57
C HIS A 62 6.15 -2.17 5.97
N LEU A 63 5.99 -1.58 7.14
CA LEU A 63 4.67 -1.36 7.73
C LEU A 63 3.80 -0.46 6.88
N ASP A 64 4.34 0.65 6.36
CA ASP A 64 3.58 1.61 5.57
C ASP A 64 2.97 0.95 4.32
N ALA A 65 3.73 0.11 3.62
CA ALA A 65 3.22 -0.58 2.45
C ALA A 65 2.08 -1.54 2.83
N ARG A 66 2.25 -2.25 3.94
CA ARG A 66 1.19 -3.15 4.43
C ARG A 66 -0.06 -2.39 4.83
N LEU A 67 0.08 -1.22 5.45
CA LEU A 67 -1.05 -0.37 5.80
C LEU A 67 -1.79 0.11 4.55
N HIS A 68 -1.07 0.51 3.51
CA HIS A 68 -1.69 0.95 2.27
C HIS A 68 -2.43 -0.19 1.57
N ILE A 69 -1.86 -1.39 1.55
CA ILE A 69 -2.52 -2.57 0.98
C ILE A 69 -3.84 -2.83 1.70
N ALA A 70 -3.81 -2.84 3.02
CA ALA A 70 -4.99 -3.07 3.83
C ALA A 70 -6.06 -2.01 3.60
N ALA A 71 -5.64 -0.74 3.55
CA ALA A 71 -6.56 0.37 3.34
C ALA A 71 -7.23 0.31 1.96
N ILE A 72 -6.48 -0.05 0.92
CA ILE A 72 -7.02 -0.18 -0.43
C ILE A 72 -8.11 -1.25 -0.47
N HIS A 73 -7.83 -2.42 0.10
CA HIS A 73 -8.84 -3.50 0.16
C HIS A 73 -10.04 -3.08 0.99
N HIS A 74 -9.81 -2.41 2.12
CA HIS A 74 -10.87 -1.97 3.01
C HIS A 74 -11.82 -1.00 2.29
N GLU A 75 -11.27 -0.01 1.61
CA GLU A 75 -12.06 0.98 0.89
C GLU A 75 -12.80 0.38 -0.30
N ALA A 76 -12.22 -0.64 -0.92
CA ALA A 76 -12.87 -1.37 -2.02
C ALA A 76 -13.87 -2.39 -1.51
N LYS A 77 -14.07 -2.47 -0.19
CA LYS A 77 -14.99 -3.40 0.47
C LYS A 77 -14.62 -4.87 0.24
N ARG A 78 -13.35 -5.13 0.00
CA ARG A 78 -12.80 -6.48 -0.08
C ARG A 78 -12.41 -6.92 1.32
N PHE A 79 -13.41 -7.17 2.15
CA PHE A 79 -13.19 -7.35 3.58
C PHE A 79 -12.37 -8.58 3.94
N VAL A 80 -12.48 -9.65 3.14
CA VAL A 80 -11.68 -10.85 3.38
C VAL A 80 -10.18 -10.54 3.17
N GLU A 81 -9.85 -9.91 2.05
CA GLU A 81 -8.48 -9.51 1.74
C GLU A 81 -7.97 -8.46 2.73
N ALA A 82 -8.82 -7.48 3.06
CA ALA A 82 -8.47 -6.44 4.02
C ALA A 82 -8.17 -7.02 5.40
N SER A 83 -9.00 -7.96 5.87
CA SER A 83 -8.78 -8.62 7.15
C SER A 83 -7.43 -9.31 7.19
N GLY A 84 -7.09 -10.03 6.12
CA GLY A 84 -5.78 -10.69 6.01
C GLY A 84 -4.63 -9.69 6.04
N ALA A 85 -4.79 -8.55 5.34
CA ALA A 85 -3.77 -7.51 5.31
C ALA A 85 -3.60 -6.84 6.67
N TRP A 86 -4.71 -6.56 7.38
CA TRP A 86 -4.63 -6.00 8.73
C TRP A 86 -3.95 -6.98 9.70
N LYS A 87 -4.21 -8.28 9.56
CA LYS A 87 -3.50 -9.29 10.35
C LYS A 87 -2.00 -9.26 10.09
N GLY A 88 -1.59 -9.02 8.85
CA GLY A 88 -0.18 -8.87 8.50
C GLY A 88 0.46 -7.67 9.19
N VAL A 89 -0.28 -6.55 9.31
CA VAL A 89 0.18 -5.39 10.06
C VAL A 89 0.36 -5.75 11.53
N LEU A 90 -0.61 -6.45 12.11
CA LEU A 90 -0.57 -6.83 13.51
C LEU A 90 0.52 -7.86 13.82
N ALA A 91 0.95 -8.63 12.83
CA ALA A 91 2.08 -9.53 13.00
C ALA A 91 3.39 -8.76 13.24
N ILE A 92 3.49 -7.56 12.66
CA ILE A 92 4.65 -6.69 12.83
C ILE A 92 4.49 -5.83 14.08
N GLU A 93 3.30 -5.26 14.27
CA GLU A 93 3.01 -4.35 15.35
C GLU A 93 1.68 -4.72 16.02
N PRO A 94 1.71 -5.64 17.01
CA PRO A 94 0.48 -6.16 17.62
C PRO A 94 -0.38 -5.11 18.30
N ASP A 95 0.21 -4.01 18.73
CA ASP A 95 -0.49 -2.96 19.45
C ASP A 95 -1.00 -1.84 18.54
N HIS A 96 -0.96 -2.04 17.22
CA HIS A 96 -1.41 -1.03 16.26
C HIS A 96 -2.92 -0.84 16.36
N ALA A 97 -3.34 0.25 16.99
CA ALA A 97 -4.76 0.48 17.29
C ALA A 97 -5.64 0.52 16.05
N VAL A 98 -5.21 1.21 15.00
CA VAL A 98 -5.98 1.32 13.75
C VAL A 98 -6.13 -0.04 13.09
N ALA A 99 -5.05 -0.82 13.03
CA ALA A 99 -5.09 -2.14 12.40
C ALA A 99 -6.04 -3.08 13.15
N ARG A 100 -6.00 -3.05 14.49
CA ARG A 100 -6.91 -3.86 15.31
C ARG A 100 -8.36 -3.50 15.07
N ARG A 101 -8.66 -2.21 15.07
CA ARG A 101 -10.00 -1.70 14.86
C ARG A 101 -10.51 -2.06 13.46
N ARG A 102 -9.70 -1.82 12.43
CA ARG A 102 -10.10 -2.11 11.04
C ARG A 102 -10.28 -3.60 10.81
N LYS A 103 -9.42 -4.42 11.40
CA LYS A 103 -9.56 -5.87 11.34
C LYS A 103 -10.92 -6.31 11.89
N GLU A 104 -11.29 -5.78 13.07
CA GLU A 104 -12.58 -6.08 13.68
C GLU A 104 -13.73 -5.65 12.79
N GLU A 105 -13.65 -4.47 12.19
CA GLU A 105 -14.67 -3.97 11.27
C GLU A 105 -14.83 -4.90 10.06
N CYS A 106 -13.72 -5.38 9.53
CA CYS A 106 -13.75 -6.31 8.41
C CYS A 106 -14.39 -7.64 8.81
N GLU A 107 -14.05 -8.16 9.98
CA GLU A 107 -14.59 -9.42 10.47
C GLU A 107 -16.10 -9.32 10.69
N MET A 108 -16.58 -8.19 11.22
CA MET A 108 -18.00 -7.95 11.37
C MET A 108 -18.71 -7.86 10.02
N ALA A 109 -18.10 -7.19 9.05
CA ALA A 109 -18.67 -7.10 7.71
C ALA A 109 -18.75 -8.47 7.05
N ILE A 110 -17.73 -9.31 7.22
CA ILE A 110 -17.73 -10.68 6.70
C ILE A 110 -18.85 -11.50 7.34
N ALA A 111 -19.04 -11.33 8.64
CA ALA A 111 -20.06 -12.09 9.38
C ALA A 111 -21.48 -11.73 8.96
N THR A 112 -21.69 -10.53 8.41
CA THR A 112 -23.01 -10.07 7.98
C THR A 112 -23.28 -10.29 6.49
N MET A 113 -22.34 -10.85 5.76
CA MET A 113 -22.54 -11.15 4.33
C MET A 113 -23.56 -12.30 4.13
#